data_320f9d74e542009172f47311857b0b58
#
_entry.id   320f9d74e542009172f47311857b0b58
#
_cell.length_a   1.000
_cell.length_b   1.000
_cell.length_c   1.000
_cell.angle_alpha   90.00
_cell.angle_beta   90.00
_cell.angle_gamma   90.00
#
_symmetry.space_group_name_H-M   'P 1'
#
loop_
_entity.id
_entity.type
_entity.pdbx_description
1 polymer ?
#
loop_
_entity_poly.entity_id
_entity_poly.type
_entity_poly.pdbx_seq_one_letter_code
_entity_poly.pdbx_strand_id
1 'polypeptide(L)'
;MSRELGKPRLRRAHAVLLSFATLAVTVPAYAQPPPAPLDTRSPRERAPIDLTGQWVAVVDEDWRWRMVTPPVGDTSSLPVNDRARAAAAAWDLERDKAEGNLCKAFAGPGLIRQPTRIRIDWEDGDTLRLEFDAGRQIRRLEFTSQAPIERALQGYSEARWSRQTQSRGVFGQRTPPEGGSLVVRTTQLTGGYLRPNGVPFSERTTVKEFFNTFTLPGDAGAWLILTMVVDDPEYLTTELVVSSQFKKEASRGGWNPRPCDIAPPLRAPAPTPADPFAAAASRP
;
A
#
# COMPACT_ATOMS: atom_id res chain seq x y z
N MET A 1 -88.31 46.00 42.11
CA MET A 1 -87.27 46.11 41.09
C MET A 1 -86.64 44.72 40.91
N SER A 2 -87.26 43.95 40.02
CA SER A 2 -86.87 42.53 39.82
C SER A 2 -86.23 42.39 38.42
N ARG A 3 -85.04 41.85 38.37
CA ARG A 3 -84.35 41.51 37.11
C ARG A 3 -84.48 40.00 36.90
N GLU A 4 -85.11 39.66 35.79
CA GLU A 4 -85.24 38.28 35.35
C GLU A 4 -83.92 37.78 34.75
N LEU A 5 -83.51 36.60 35.18
CA LEU A 5 -82.36 35.89 34.65
C LEU A 5 -82.82 35.00 33.48
N GLY A 6 -82.31 35.32 32.26
CA GLY A 6 -82.52 34.52 31.04
C GLY A 6 -81.80 33.17 31.10
N LYS A 7 -82.49 32.12 30.72
CA LYS A 7 -81.99 30.75 30.60
C LYS A 7 -81.09 30.56 29.34
N PRO A 8 -79.95 29.92 29.43
CA PRO A 8 -79.17 29.64 28.23
C PRO A 8 -79.72 28.46 27.42
N ARG A 9 -79.82 28.65 26.12
CA ARG A 9 -80.20 27.62 25.12
C ARG A 9 -79.04 26.64 24.92
N LEU A 10 -79.25 25.36 25.20
CA LEU A 10 -78.36 24.25 24.89
C LEU A 10 -78.30 24.05 23.35
N ARG A 11 -77.15 24.34 22.72
CA ARG A 11 -76.87 23.95 21.30
C ARG A 11 -76.42 22.47 21.31
N ARG A 12 -77.20 21.64 20.62
CA ARG A 12 -76.81 20.24 20.32
C ARG A 12 -75.64 20.23 19.38
N ALA A 13 -74.49 19.83 19.84
CA ALA A 13 -73.35 19.53 18.97
C ALA A 13 -73.55 18.12 18.42
N HIS A 14 -73.62 18.01 17.10
CA HIS A 14 -73.59 16.73 16.40
C HIS A 14 -72.14 16.30 16.30
N ALA A 15 -71.73 15.26 17.00
CA ALA A 15 -70.43 14.62 16.85
C ALA A 15 -70.44 13.73 15.60
N VAL A 16 -69.73 14.16 14.57
CA VAL A 16 -69.46 13.32 13.39
C VAL A 16 -68.31 12.40 13.74
N LEU A 17 -68.57 11.11 13.93
CA LEU A 17 -67.58 10.06 14.08
C LEU A 17 -66.99 9.74 12.70
N LEU A 18 -65.79 10.26 12.41
CA LEU A 18 -64.99 9.81 11.28
C LEU A 18 -64.31 8.47 11.66
N SER A 19 -64.82 7.38 11.11
CA SER A 19 -64.19 6.04 11.18
C SER A 19 -63.01 6.01 10.20
N PHE A 20 -61.77 6.09 10.72
CA PHE A 20 -60.57 5.80 9.94
C PHE A 20 -60.43 4.28 9.83
N ALA A 21 -60.74 3.75 8.64
CA ALA A 21 -60.38 2.40 8.24
C ALA A 21 -58.87 2.33 8.00
N THR A 22 -58.08 1.77 8.91
CA THR A 22 -56.66 1.49 8.70
C THR A 22 -56.51 0.29 7.77
N LEU A 23 -56.16 0.60 6.51
CA LEU A 23 -55.77 -0.42 5.54
C LEU A 23 -54.39 -0.99 5.97
N ALA A 24 -54.37 -2.18 6.58
CA ALA A 24 -53.13 -2.89 6.88
C ALA A 24 -52.50 -3.40 5.57
N VAL A 25 -51.52 -2.66 5.04
CA VAL A 25 -50.69 -3.12 3.93
C VAL A 25 -49.73 -4.21 4.46
N THR A 26 -50.06 -5.46 4.21
CA THR A 26 -49.17 -6.58 4.44
C THR A 26 -48.03 -6.55 3.43
N VAL A 27 -46.89 -5.99 3.84
CA VAL A 27 -45.66 -6.09 3.06
C VAL A 27 -45.17 -7.54 3.14
N PRO A 28 -45.01 -8.26 2.00
CA PRO A 28 -44.44 -9.62 2.06
C PRO A 28 -43.03 -9.53 2.64
N ALA A 29 -42.80 -10.22 3.74
CA ALA A 29 -41.46 -10.41 4.28
C ALA A 29 -40.64 -11.19 3.26
N TYR A 30 -39.79 -10.51 2.48
CA TYR A 30 -38.79 -11.20 1.69
C TYR A 30 -37.86 -11.93 2.65
N ALA A 31 -37.96 -13.25 2.67
CA ALA A 31 -37.04 -14.11 3.40
C ALA A 31 -35.61 -13.79 2.87
N GLN A 32 -34.74 -13.28 3.75
CA GLN A 32 -33.33 -13.11 3.40
C GLN A 32 -32.79 -14.49 3.03
N PRO A 33 -32.06 -14.60 1.89
CA PRO A 33 -31.40 -15.86 1.57
C PRO A 33 -30.49 -16.26 2.74
N PRO A 34 -30.38 -17.54 3.05
CA PRO A 34 -29.49 -18.01 4.11
C PRO A 34 -28.08 -17.49 3.86
N PRO A 35 -27.32 -17.11 4.89
CA PRO A 35 -25.94 -16.68 4.75
C PRO A 35 -25.16 -17.75 3.98
N ALA A 36 -24.35 -17.31 3.02
CA ALA A 36 -23.50 -18.24 2.27
C ALA A 36 -22.60 -19.01 3.25
N PRO A 37 -22.35 -20.31 3.01
CA PRO A 37 -21.43 -21.09 3.83
C PRO A 37 -20.09 -20.37 3.95
N LEU A 38 -19.52 -20.36 5.16
CA LEU A 38 -18.19 -19.81 5.39
C LEU A 38 -17.18 -20.58 4.53
N ASP A 39 -16.38 -19.86 3.76
CA ASP A 39 -15.29 -20.45 2.96
C ASP A 39 -14.16 -20.87 3.93
N THR A 40 -14.04 -22.17 4.17
CA THR A 40 -13.05 -22.76 5.08
C THR A 40 -11.69 -23.03 4.43
N ARG A 41 -11.54 -22.75 3.14
CA ARG A 41 -10.28 -22.92 2.42
C ARG A 41 -9.23 -21.95 2.94
N SER A 42 -7.98 -22.39 3.00
CA SER A 42 -6.85 -21.53 3.34
C SER A 42 -6.69 -20.34 2.37
N PRO A 43 -6.04 -19.26 2.74
CA PRO A 43 -5.66 -18.17 1.83
C PRO A 43 -4.91 -18.66 0.59
N ARG A 44 -4.03 -19.66 0.73
CA ARG A 44 -3.34 -20.31 -0.39
C ARG A 44 -4.32 -20.93 -1.39
N GLU A 45 -5.30 -21.68 -0.93
CA GLU A 45 -6.31 -22.33 -1.79
C GLU A 45 -7.28 -21.33 -2.43
N ARG A 46 -7.45 -20.16 -1.81
CA ARG A 46 -8.30 -19.08 -2.31
C ARG A 46 -7.56 -18.06 -3.18
N ALA A 47 -6.25 -18.24 -3.40
CA ALA A 47 -5.44 -17.29 -4.16
C ALA A 47 -6.01 -17.08 -5.58
N PRO A 48 -6.38 -15.86 -5.98
CA PRO A 48 -6.89 -15.57 -7.31
C PRO A 48 -5.78 -15.42 -8.35
N ILE A 49 -4.53 -15.28 -7.90
CA ILE A 49 -3.33 -15.18 -8.74
C ILE A 49 -2.21 -16.00 -8.12
N ASP A 50 -1.31 -16.51 -8.93
CA ASP A 50 -0.10 -17.22 -8.48
C ASP A 50 1.09 -16.25 -8.44
N LEU A 51 1.57 -15.94 -7.24
CA LEU A 51 2.76 -15.13 -7.00
C LEU A 51 4.02 -15.96 -6.84
N THR A 52 3.91 -17.30 -6.73
CA THR A 52 5.06 -18.16 -6.42
C THR A 52 6.11 -18.18 -7.52
N GLY A 53 7.36 -18.42 -7.14
CA GLY A 53 8.51 -18.53 -8.04
C GLY A 53 9.58 -17.51 -7.78
N GLN A 54 10.50 -17.38 -8.74
CA GLN A 54 11.58 -16.40 -8.71
C GLN A 54 11.31 -15.26 -9.66
N TRP A 55 11.49 -14.03 -9.18
CA TRP A 55 11.24 -12.80 -9.89
C TRP A 55 12.49 -11.93 -9.87
N VAL A 56 12.81 -11.30 -10.98
CA VAL A 56 13.93 -10.36 -11.09
C VAL A 56 13.41 -8.94 -11.32
N ALA A 57 13.95 -7.97 -10.59
CA ALA A 57 13.60 -6.57 -10.75
C ALA A 57 13.97 -6.08 -12.17
N VAL A 58 13.00 -5.40 -12.81
CA VAL A 58 13.22 -4.63 -14.03
C VAL A 58 13.17 -3.16 -13.63
N VAL A 59 14.36 -2.51 -13.63
CA VAL A 59 14.49 -1.13 -13.16
C VAL A 59 14.47 -0.21 -14.36
N ASP A 60 13.30 0.26 -14.75
CA ASP A 60 13.07 1.21 -15.84
C ASP A 60 12.65 2.61 -15.34
N GLU A 61 12.03 2.67 -14.14
CA GLU A 61 11.69 3.91 -13.46
C GLU A 61 12.69 4.22 -12.33
N ASP A 62 12.91 5.48 -12.06
CA ASP A 62 13.77 5.97 -10.98
C ASP A 62 15.20 5.37 -10.95
N TRP A 63 15.69 4.86 -12.09
CA TRP A 63 16.95 4.12 -12.17
C TRP A 63 18.13 4.88 -11.55
N ARG A 64 18.19 6.21 -11.70
CA ARG A 64 19.23 7.09 -11.14
C ARG A 64 19.28 7.12 -9.61
N TRP A 65 18.22 6.68 -8.95
CA TRP A 65 18.14 6.60 -7.49
C TRP A 65 18.06 5.17 -6.97
N ARG A 66 17.88 4.19 -7.88
CA ARG A 66 17.76 2.77 -7.53
C ARG A 66 19.01 1.97 -7.87
N MET A 67 19.68 2.29 -8.99
CA MET A 67 20.84 1.55 -9.47
C MET A 67 22.17 2.03 -8.89
N VAL A 68 22.17 3.18 -8.24
CA VAL A 68 23.34 3.78 -7.59
C VAL A 68 22.91 4.37 -6.25
N THR A 69 23.88 4.63 -5.37
CA THR A 69 23.63 5.43 -4.18
C THR A 69 23.64 6.91 -4.57
N PRO A 70 22.50 7.61 -4.47
CA PRO A 70 22.45 9.04 -4.80
C PRO A 70 23.38 9.87 -3.94
N PRO A 71 23.68 11.13 -4.32
CA PRO A 71 24.41 12.04 -3.45
C PRO A 71 23.78 12.19 -2.06
N VAL A 72 24.61 12.42 -1.06
CA VAL A 72 24.14 12.76 0.30
C VAL A 72 23.21 13.97 0.21
N GLY A 73 22.07 13.92 0.86
CA GLY A 73 21.07 14.99 0.84
C GLY A 73 20.20 15.08 -0.42
N ASP A 74 20.41 14.23 -1.43
CA ASP A 74 19.51 14.19 -2.59
C ASP A 74 18.16 13.55 -2.22
N THR A 75 17.16 14.39 -2.08
CA THR A 75 15.76 14.01 -1.80
C THR A 75 14.83 14.28 -2.99
N SER A 76 15.40 14.50 -4.17
CA SER A 76 14.64 14.83 -5.40
C SER A 76 13.54 13.81 -5.67
N SER A 77 12.37 14.28 -6.08
CA SER A 77 11.17 13.46 -6.36
C SER A 77 10.57 12.71 -5.16
N LEU A 78 10.99 13.02 -3.95
CA LEU A 78 10.36 12.50 -2.73
C LEU A 78 9.59 13.62 -2.02
N PRO A 79 8.36 13.35 -1.56
CA PRO A 79 7.53 14.34 -0.85
C PRO A 79 7.97 14.45 0.62
N VAL A 80 9.24 14.75 0.87
CA VAL A 80 9.81 14.82 2.22
C VAL A 80 9.71 16.23 2.81
N ASN A 81 9.54 16.32 4.11
CA ASN A 81 9.56 17.57 4.86
C ASN A 81 10.99 18.01 5.22
N ASP A 82 11.13 19.17 5.86
CA ASP A 82 12.44 19.73 6.20
C ASP A 82 13.22 18.87 7.19
N ARG A 83 12.53 18.18 8.10
CA ARG A 83 13.16 17.25 9.05
C ARG A 83 13.83 16.10 8.32
N ALA A 84 13.14 15.49 7.34
CA ALA A 84 13.72 14.43 6.53
C ALA A 84 14.87 14.92 5.66
N ARG A 85 14.76 16.14 5.09
CA ARG A 85 15.85 16.78 4.34
C ARG A 85 17.10 16.98 5.20
N ALA A 86 16.92 17.49 6.41
CA ALA A 86 18.03 17.68 7.36
C ALA A 86 18.68 16.35 7.75
N ALA A 87 17.88 15.30 8.01
CA ALA A 87 18.39 13.98 8.34
C ALA A 87 19.16 13.36 7.15
N ALA A 88 18.64 13.46 5.92
CA ALA A 88 19.32 12.97 4.72
C ALA A 88 20.63 13.72 4.44
N ALA A 89 20.68 15.03 4.69
CA ALA A 89 21.89 15.84 4.56
C ALA A 89 22.96 15.52 5.62
N ALA A 90 22.55 15.04 6.79
CA ALA A 90 23.44 14.64 7.87
C ALA A 90 23.83 13.15 7.83
N TRP A 91 23.33 12.40 6.83
CA TRP A 91 23.64 10.99 6.70
C TRP A 91 25.10 10.74 6.36
N ASP A 92 25.68 9.71 6.98
CA ASP A 92 27.07 9.33 6.83
C ASP A 92 27.17 7.81 6.70
N LEU A 93 27.66 7.34 5.54
CA LEU A 93 27.82 5.92 5.24
C LEU A 93 28.81 5.22 6.18
N GLU A 94 29.93 5.89 6.53
CA GLU A 94 30.95 5.27 7.36
C GLU A 94 30.47 5.14 8.82
N ARG A 95 29.66 6.08 9.27
CA ARG A 95 28.97 5.96 10.57
C ARG A 95 27.99 4.80 10.56
N ASP A 96 27.17 4.65 9.52
CA ASP A 96 26.22 3.54 9.41
C ASP A 96 26.96 2.18 9.36
N LYS A 97 28.12 2.10 8.70
CA LYS A 97 28.97 0.90 8.71
C LYS A 97 29.47 0.59 10.12
N ALA A 98 30.01 1.60 10.80
CA ALA A 98 30.56 1.43 12.14
C ALA A 98 29.51 1.00 13.16
N GLU A 99 28.29 1.48 13.01
CA GLU A 99 27.15 1.19 13.90
C GLU A 99 26.35 -0.07 13.48
N GLY A 100 26.68 -0.72 12.36
CA GLY A 100 25.94 -1.87 11.85
C GLY A 100 24.58 -1.54 11.24
N ASN A 101 24.38 -0.29 10.81
CA ASN A 101 23.11 0.26 10.34
C ASN A 101 22.84 0.08 8.82
N LEU A 102 23.74 -0.57 8.08
CA LEU A 102 23.60 -0.71 6.62
C LEU A 102 22.28 -1.34 6.20
N CYS A 103 21.69 -2.21 7.01
CA CYS A 103 20.41 -2.83 6.70
C CYS A 103 19.23 -1.85 6.76
N LYS A 104 19.37 -0.63 7.26
CA LYS A 104 18.31 0.38 7.24
C LYS A 104 17.86 0.74 5.80
N ALA A 105 18.75 0.64 4.81
CA ALA A 105 18.42 0.84 3.40
C ALA A 105 17.69 -0.36 2.77
N PHE A 106 17.65 -1.49 3.46
CA PHE A 106 16.97 -2.73 3.08
C PHE A 106 15.76 -3.01 3.99
N ALA A 107 15.26 -2.00 4.67
CA ALA A 107 14.11 -2.07 5.55
C ALA A 107 12.83 -1.75 4.78
N GLY A 108 11.72 -2.41 5.13
CA GLY A 108 10.36 -2.09 4.68
C GLY A 108 10.27 -1.56 3.24
N PRO A 109 9.90 -0.28 3.07
CA PRO A 109 9.69 0.31 1.74
C PRO A 109 10.98 0.44 0.92
N GLY A 110 12.15 0.56 1.55
CA GLY A 110 13.44 0.64 0.85
C GLY A 110 13.81 -0.65 0.15
N LEU A 111 13.49 -1.81 0.72
CA LEU A 111 13.85 -3.13 0.21
C LEU A 111 13.27 -3.40 -1.18
N ILE A 112 11.99 -3.12 -1.38
CA ILE A 112 11.31 -3.41 -2.66
C ILE A 112 11.81 -2.52 -3.81
N ARG A 113 12.51 -1.45 -3.50
CA ARG A 113 13.13 -0.55 -4.47
C ARG A 113 14.53 -0.96 -4.87
N GLN A 114 15.15 -1.93 -4.17
CA GLN A 114 16.46 -2.46 -4.55
C GLN A 114 16.40 -3.21 -5.89
N PRO A 115 17.49 -3.18 -6.71
CA PRO A 115 17.63 -4.06 -7.84
C PRO A 115 17.91 -5.49 -7.34
N THR A 116 16.86 -6.26 -7.12
CA THR A 116 16.89 -7.54 -6.40
C THR A 116 16.19 -8.65 -7.17
N ARG A 117 16.48 -9.90 -6.80
CA ARG A 117 15.60 -11.02 -7.06
C ARG A 117 14.77 -11.31 -5.82
N ILE A 118 13.55 -11.76 -6.05
CA ILE A 118 12.62 -12.16 -5.00
C ILE A 118 12.20 -13.60 -5.28
N ARG A 119 12.31 -14.46 -4.27
CA ARG A 119 11.68 -15.77 -4.23
C ARG A 119 10.41 -15.67 -3.41
N ILE A 120 9.32 -16.07 -4.00
CA ILE A 120 8.00 -16.06 -3.35
C ILE A 120 7.51 -17.50 -3.29
N ASP A 121 7.31 -18.02 -2.09
CA ASP A 121 6.81 -19.35 -1.85
C ASP A 121 5.87 -19.36 -0.62
N TRP A 122 4.92 -20.27 -0.59
CA TRP A 122 4.09 -20.48 0.59
C TRP A 122 4.88 -21.22 1.68
N GLU A 123 4.98 -20.61 2.86
CA GLU A 123 5.57 -21.24 4.05
C GLU A 123 4.58 -22.28 4.64
N ASP A 124 3.28 -21.91 4.63
CA ASP A 124 2.14 -22.75 5.02
C ASP A 124 0.87 -22.36 4.24
N GLY A 125 -0.31 -22.63 4.78
CA GLY A 125 -1.60 -22.26 4.17
C GLY A 125 -1.93 -20.76 4.28
N ASP A 126 -1.35 -20.07 5.25
CA ASP A 126 -1.73 -18.72 5.69
C ASP A 126 -0.58 -17.70 5.59
N THR A 127 0.62 -18.14 5.26
CA THR A 127 1.83 -17.30 5.22
C THR A 127 2.53 -17.39 3.87
N LEU A 128 2.62 -16.28 3.16
CA LEU A 128 3.40 -16.14 1.94
C LEU A 128 4.77 -15.53 2.30
N ARG A 129 5.84 -16.27 2.03
CA ARG A 129 7.21 -15.88 2.33
C ARG A 129 7.87 -15.27 1.11
N LEU A 130 8.41 -14.06 1.27
CA LEU A 130 9.23 -13.36 0.29
C LEU A 130 10.68 -13.35 0.77
N GLU A 131 11.58 -13.93 -0.02
CA GLU A 131 13.01 -13.92 0.22
C GLU A 131 13.70 -13.06 -0.83
N PHE A 132 14.53 -12.12 -0.39
CA PHE A 132 15.26 -11.18 -1.23
C PHE A 132 16.73 -11.52 -1.24
N ASP A 133 17.37 -11.54 -2.41
CA ASP A 133 18.82 -11.71 -2.48
C ASP A 133 19.58 -10.44 -2.05
N ALA A 134 19.01 -9.26 -2.27
CA ALA A 134 19.54 -8.02 -1.73
C ALA A 134 19.35 -7.95 -0.21
N GLY A 135 20.46 -7.75 0.51
CA GLY A 135 20.44 -7.67 1.97
C GLY A 135 20.12 -8.98 2.68
N ARG A 136 19.90 -10.10 1.98
CA ARG A 136 19.44 -11.39 2.54
C ARG A 136 18.20 -11.25 3.42
N GLN A 137 17.25 -10.44 2.96
CA GLN A 137 16.07 -10.11 3.74
C GLN A 137 14.94 -11.13 3.51
N ILE A 138 14.13 -11.32 4.51
CA ILE A 138 12.93 -12.16 4.46
C ILE A 138 11.76 -11.33 4.97
N ARG A 139 10.64 -11.35 4.22
CA ARG A 139 9.35 -10.83 4.66
C ARG A 139 8.33 -11.96 4.66
N ARG A 140 7.49 -11.99 5.69
CA ARG A 140 6.31 -12.84 5.77
C ARG A 140 5.08 -11.99 5.59
N LEU A 141 4.22 -12.39 4.67
CA LEU A 141 2.93 -11.77 4.44
C LEU A 141 1.88 -12.69 5.05
N GLU A 142 1.31 -12.27 6.17
CA GLU A 142 0.46 -13.10 7.01
C GLU A 142 -1.02 -12.78 6.75
N PHE A 143 -1.82 -13.80 6.49
CA PHE A 143 -3.25 -13.67 6.29
C PHE A 143 -4.03 -13.73 7.62
N THR A 144 -3.34 -13.52 8.71
CA THR A 144 -3.87 -13.41 10.07
C THR A 144 -3.73 -11.96 10.54
N SER A 145 -4.61 -11.52 11.43
CA SER A 145 -4.63 -10.12 11.92
C SER A 145 -4.00 -9.94 13.30
N GLN A 146 -3.08 -10.83 13.69
CA GLN A 146 -2.42 -10.76 15.00
C GLN A 146 -1.03 -10.12 14.86
N ALA A 147 -0.97 -8.80 14.85
CA ALA A 147 0.30 -8.08 14.83
C ALA A 147 1.09 -8.32 16.14
N PRO A 148 2.41 -8.60 16.05
CA PRO A 148 3.27 -8.69 17.23
C PRO A 148 3.40 -7.32 17.89
N ILE A 149 3.79 -7.33 19.18
CA ILE A 149 4.07 -6.09 19.91
C ILE A 149 5.41 -5.50 19.48
N GLU A 150 6.37 -6.37 19.16
CA GLU A 150 7.74 -5.98 18.82
C GLU A 150 7.82 -5.45 17.37
N ARG A 151 8.65 -4.43 17.19
CA ARG A 151 8.99 -3.88 15.88
C ARG A 151 10.10 -4.68 15.23
N ALA A 152 10.06 -4.75 13.91
CA ALA A 152 11.10 -5.40 13.11
C ALA A 152 11.53 -4.53 11.93
N LEU A 153 12.69 -4.83 11.36
CA LEU A 153 13.21 -4.12 10.18
C LEU A 153 12.23 -4.18 8.99
N GLN A 154 11.59 -5.34 8.80
CA GLN A 154 10.58 -5.56 7.76
C GLN A 154 9.14 -5.33 8.23
N GLY A 155 8.97 -4.99 9.53
CA GLY A 155 7.67 -4.82 10.13
C GLY A 155 6.83 -6.09 10.18
N TYR A 156 5.55 -5.91 10.42
CA TYR A 156 4.52 -6.93 10.33
C TYR A 156 3.63 -6.64 9.12
N SER A 157 3.48 -7.62 8.24
CA SER A 157 2.76 -7.49 6.97
C SER A 157 1.49 -8.34 6.99
N GLU A 158 0.35 -7.68 7.20
CA GLU A 158 -0.98 -8.29 7.10
C GLU A 158 -1.41 -8.34 5.63
N ALA A 159 -1.78 -9.52 5.14
CA ALA A 159 -2.11 -9.78 3.76
C ALA A 159 -3.58 -10.14 3.59
N ARG A 160 -4.17 -9.74 2.47
CA ARG A 160 -5.51 -10.17 2.06
C ARG A 160 -5.65 -10.21 0.55
N TRP A 161 -6.43 -11.15 0.07
CA TRP A 161 -6.80 -11.19 -1.35
C TRP A 161 -7.88 -10.14 -1.64
N SER A 162 -7.68 -9.40 -2.71
CA SER A 162 -8.70 -8.56 -3.33
C SER A 162 -9.08 -9.19 -4.66
N ARG A 163 -10.32 -9.63 -4.79
CA ARG A 163 -10.85 -10.18 -6.03
C ARG A 163 -11.48 -9.08 -6.87
N GLN A 164 -11.39 -9.20 -8.18
CA GLN A 164 -12.15 -8.32 -9.05
C GLN A 164 -13.65 -8.59 -8.84
N THR A 165 -14.44 -7.54 -8.72
CA THR A 165 -15.89 -7.65 -8.69
C THR A 165 -16.39 -8.10 -10.07
N GLN A 166 -17.42 -8.95 -10.09
CA GLN A 166 -18.08 -9.32 -11.33
C GLN A 166 -18.53 -8.08 -12.09
N SER A 167 -18.02 -7.89 -13.30
CA SER A 167 -18.54 -6.86 -14.19
C SER A 167 -19.88 -7.32 -14.74
N ARG A 168 -20.92 -6.48 -14.66
CA ARG A 168 -22.11 -6.63 -15.46
C ARG A 168 -21.82 -6.02 -16.82
N GLY A 169 -21.68 -6.84 -17.86
CA GLY A 169 -21.67 -6.35 -19.22
C GLY A 169 -22.96 -5.57 -19.53
N VAL A 170 -22.93 -4.75 -20.58
CA VAL A 170 -24.06 -3.89 -21.03
C VAL A 170 -25.35 -4.73 -21.26
N PHE A 171 -25.24 -6.01 -21.53
CA PHE A 171 -26.37 -6.94 -21.74
C PHE A 171 -26.66 -7.85 -20.53
N GLY A 172 -26.21 -7.49 -19.32
CA GLY A 172 -26.50 -8.25 -18.11
C GLY A 172 -25.74 -9.58 -17.98
N GLN A 173 -24.82 -9.89 -18.87
CA GLN A 173 -23.96 -11.06 -18.77
C GLN A 173 -23.01 -10.90 -17.58
N ARG A 174 -22.95 -11.91 -16.72
CA ARG A 174 -21.99 -11.98 -15.61
C ARG A 174 -20.74 -12.64 -16.12
N THR A 175 -19.67 -11.89 -16.29
CA THR A 175 -18.35 -12.47 -16.50
C THR A 175 -17.82 -12.94 -15.14
N PRO A 176 -17.37 -14.21 -15.01
CA PRO A 176 -16.70 -14.65 -13.79
C PRO A 176 -15.55 -13.71 -13.48
N PRO A 177 -15.28 -13.38 -12.19
CA PRO A 177 -14.13 -12.58 -11.83
C PRO A 177 -12.86 -13.38 -12.14
N GLU A 178 -12.13 -12.95 -13.17
CA GLU A 178 -10.82 -13.48 -13.49
C GLU A 178 -9.74 -12.62 -12.82
N GLY A 179 -8.84 -13.25 -12.04
CA GLY A 179 -7.73 -12.57 -11.40
C GLY A 179 -8.11 -11.87 -10.10
N GLY A 180 -7.18 -11.06 -9.63
CA GLY A 180 -7.24 -10.32 -8.38
C GLY A 180 -5.89 -9.74 -8.04
N SER A 181 -5.78 -9.20 -6.82
CA SER A 181 -4.56 -8.61 -6.29
C SER A 181 -4.31 -9.13 -4.88
N LEU A 182 -3.05 -9.23 -4.49
CA LEU A 182 -2.69 -9.31 -3.08
C LEU A 182 -2.56 -7.88 -2.56
N VAL A 183 -3.28 -7.56 -1.49
CA VAL A 183 -3.18 -6.30 -0.78
C VAL A 183 -2.52 -6.56 0.56
N VAL A 184 -1.43 -5.85 0.84
CA VAL A 184 -0.65 -5.99 2.06
C VAL A 184 -0.62 -4.66 2.80
N ARG A 185 -0.74 -4.71 4.11
CA ARG A 185 -0.54 -3.57 5.00
C ARG A 185 0.57 -3.89 5.98
N THR A 186 1.65 -3.11 5.94
CA THR A 186 2.81 -3.28 6.82
C THR A 186 2.85 -2.18 7.87
N THR A 187 3.05 -2.61 9.11
CA THR A 187 3.18 -1.78 10.32
C THR A 187 4.33 -2.30 11.18
N GLN A 188 4.54 -1.79 12.38
CA GLN A 188 5.56 -2.25 13.33
C GLN A 188 6.99 -2.25 12.76
N LEU A 189 7.29 -1.25 11.91
CA LEU A 189 8.63 -1.01 11.38
C LEU A 189 9.53 -0.37 12.46
N THR A 190 10.83 -0.68 12.44
CA THR A 190 11.85 -0.02 13.29
C THR A 190 12.36 1.30 12.72
N GLY A 191 11.79 1.76 11.60
CA GLY A 191 12.37 2.84 10.80
C GLY A 191 13.53 2.37 9.91
N GLY A 192 13.94 3.22 8.99
CA GLY A 192 14.98 2.91 8.02
C GLY A 192 15.14 3.99 6.97
N TYR A 193 15.55 3.61 5.76
CA TYR A 193 15.74 4.54 4.65
C TYR A 193 14.88 4.20 3.45
N LEU A 194 14.22 5.21 2.88
CA LEU A 194 13.49 5.13 1.61
C LEU A 194 14.44 4.95 0.42
N ARG A 195 15.68 5.46 0.55
CA ARG A 195 16.74 5.39 -0.45
C ARG A 195 18.08 5.08 0.23
N PRO A 196 19.04 4.47 -0.48
CA PRO A 196 20.33 4.08 0.12
C PRO A 196 21.22 5.26 0.54
N ASN A 197 20.86 6.49 0.21
CA ASN A 197 21.54 7.71 0.67
C ASN A 197 20.97 8.31 1.96
N GLY A 198 20.33 7.50 2.81
CA GLY A 198 19.92 7.89 4.15
C GLY A 198 18.64 8.73 4.24
N VAL A 199 17.83 8.82 3.18
CA VAL A 199 16.52 9.47 3.29
C VAL A 199 15.61 8.67 4.20
N PRO A 200 15.23 9.20 5.38
CA PRO A 200 14.62 8.39 6.44
C PRO A 200 13.15 8.08 6.21
N PHE A 201 12.70 7.01 6.84
CA PHE A 201 11.33 6.79 7.26
C PHE A 201 11.28 6.39 8.73
N SER A 202 10.18 6.71 9.42
CA SER A 202 10.06 6.55 10.87
C SER A 202 9.43 5.21 11.29
N GLU A 203 9.44 4.96 12.59
CA GLU A 203 8.71 3.83 13.20
C GLU A 203 7.17 3.97 13.09
N ARG A 204 6.68 5.17 12.76
CA ARG A 204 5.25 5.47 12.58
C ARG A 204 4.79 5.22 11.15
N THR A 205 5.73 4.84 10.27
CA THR A 205 5.42 4.52 8.87
C THR A 205 4.44 3.37 8.76
N THR A 206 3.46 3.54 7.89
CA THR A 206 2.62 2.47 7.37
C THR A 206 2.84 2.32 5.88
N VAL A 207 2.86 1.08 5.41
CA VAL A 207 3.04 0.77 3.99
C VAL A 207 1.85 -0.04 3.52
N LYS A 208 1.23 0.37 2.41
CA LYS A 208 0.21 -0.41 1.73
C LYS A 208 0.73 -0.82 0.37
N GLU A 209 0.66 -2.10 0.07
CA GLU A 209 1.21 -2.67 -1.16
C GLU A 209 0.14 -3.44 -1.93
N PHE A 210 0.24 -3.38 -3.26
CA PHE A 210 -0.65 -4.08 -4.19
C PHE A 210 0.21 -4.90 -5.14
N PHE A 211 0.07 -6.22 -5.06
CA PHE A 211 0.75 -7.15 -5.95
C PHE A 211 -0.20 -7.58 -7.06
N ASN A 212 0.15 -7.27 -8.29
CA ASN A 212 -0.63 -7.59 -9.47
C ASN A 212 0.25 -8.33 -10.48
N THR A 213 -0.30 -9.39 -11.09
CA THR A 213 0.40 -10.13 -12.14
C THR A 213 -0.32 -9.98 -13.48
N PHE A 214 0.45 -9.97 -14.55
CA PHE A 214 -0.07 -9.99 -15.91
C PHE A 214 0.92 -10.68 -16.85
N THR A 215 0.46 -11.04 -18.05
CA THR A 215 1.28 -11.59 -19.11
C THR A 215 1.12 -10.74 -20.37
N LEU A 216 2.22 -10.33 -20.99
CA LEU A 216 2.17 -9.60 -22.24
C LEU A 216 1.96 -10.58 -23.41
N PRO A 217 1.20 -10.19 -24.46
CA PRO A 217 1.08 -10.98 -25.67
C PRO A 217 2.46 -11.25 -26.29
N GLY A 218 2.77 -12.51 -26.58
CA GLY A 218 4.06 -12.92 -27.15
C GLY A 218 5.22 -13.00 -26.16
N ASP A 219 5.02 -12.64 -24.89
CA ASP A 219 6.04 -12.83 -23.86
C ASP A 219 5.86 -14.22 -23.19
N ALA A 220 6.96 -14.95 -23.04
CA ALA A 220 6.97 -16.27 -22.39
C ALA A 220 6.89 -16.20 -20.86
N GLY A 221 6.83 -15.02 -20.27
CA GLY A 221 6.89 -14.85 -18.82
C GLY A 221 5.76 -14.01 -18.24
N ALA A 222 5.49 -14.23 -16.97
CA ALA A 222 4.60 -13.36 -16.20
C ALA A 222 5.39 -12.15 -15.65
N TRP A 223 4.67 -11.04 -15.54
CA TRP A 223 5.15 -9.83 -14.89
C TRP A 223 4.42 -9.64 -13.55
N LEU A 224 5.13 -9.10 -12.58
CA LEU A 224 4.61 -8.64 -11.30
C LEU A 224 4.83 -7.13 -11.21
N ILE A 225 3.75 -6.39 -11.02
CA ILE A 225 3.80 -4.98 -10.61
C ILE A 225 3.46 -4.93 -9.14
N LEU A 226 4.36 -4.34 -8.37
CA LEU A 226 4.16 -4.04 -6.97
C LEU A 226 4.04 -2.53 -6.83
N THR A 227 2.83 -2.05 -6.58
CA THR A 227 2.58 -0.64 -6.25
C THR A 227 2.56 -0.49 -4.75
N MET A 228 3.31 0.47 -4.24
CA MET A 228 3.49 0.75 -2.83
C MET A 228 3.06 2.18 -2.51
N VAL A 229 2.29 2.34 -1.45
CA VAL A 229 1.92 3.62 -0.84
C VAL A 229 2.54 3.66 0.54
N VAL A 230 3.43 4.62 0.76
CA VAL A 230 4.11 4.86 2.04
C VAL A 230 3.51 6.10 2.68
N ASP A 231 3.00 5.95 3.87
CA ASP A 231 2.52 7.03 4.73
C ASP A 231 3.42 7.13 5.95
N ASP A 232 4.06 8.29 6.13
CA ASP A 232 4.92 8.59 7.27
C ASP A 232 4.63 10.00 7.79
N PRO A 233 3.91 10.12 8.91
CA PRO A 233 3.53 11.43 9.45
C PRO A 233 4.71 12.22 10.01
N GLU A 234 5.89 11.61 10.14
CA GLU A 234 7.08 12.25 10.70
C GLU A 234 8.00 12.86 9.65
N TYR A 235 8.12 12.22 8.47
CA TYR A 235 9.09 12.58 7.45
C TYR A 235 8.50 12.94 6.09
N LEU A 236 7.24 12.55 5.80
CA LEU A 236 6.61 12.87 4.53
C LEU A 236 5.61 14.04 4.67
N THR A 237 5.46 14.82 3.62
CA THR A 237 4.45 15.89 3.50
C THR A 237 3.13 15.36 2.93
N THR A 238 3.18 14.25 2.21
CA THR A 238 2.06 13.50 1.66
C THR A 238 2.50 12.06 1.41
N GLU A 239 1.58 11.16 1.14
CA GLU A 239 1.89 9.78 0.79
C GLU A 239 2.86 9.70 -0.40
N LEU A 240 3.85 8.82 -0.30
CA LEU A 240 4.74 8.46 -1.41
C LEU A 240 4.15 7.25 -2.13
N VAL A 241 3.80 7.42 -3.40
CA VAL A 241 3.30 6.33 -4.24
C VAL A 241 4.35 5.98 -5.29
N VAL A 242 4.79 4.73 -5.28
CA VAL A 242 5.80 4.22 -6.23
C VAL A 242 5.43 2.81 -6.69
N SER A 243 5.88 2.43 -7.88
CA SER A 243 5.75 1.07 -8.39
C SER A 243 7.12 0.46 -8.64
N SER A 244 7.20 -0.85 -8.55
CA SER A 244 8.38 -1.66 -8.93
C SER A 244 7.92 -2.82 -9.77
N GLN A 245 8.67 -3.11 -10.81
CA GLN A 245 8.34 -4.12 -11.79
C GLN A 245 9.31 -5.29 -11.68
N PHE A 246 8.77 -6.48 -11.83
CA PHE A 246 9.55 -7.71 -11.80
C PHE A 246 9.09 -8.64 -12.91
N LYS A 247 10.05 -9.35 -13.51
CA LYS A 247 9.77 -10.39 -14.50
C LYS A 247 10.00 -11.76 -13.88
N LYS A 248 9.07 -12.70 -14.10
CA LYS A 248 9.21 -14.08 -13.63
C LYS A 248 10.35 -14.76 -14.37
N GLU A 249 11.28 -15.38 -13.64
CA GLU A 249 12.36 -16.15 -14.22
C GLU A 249 11.91 -17.61 -14.41
N ALA A 250 12.25 -18.19 -15.57
CA ALA A 250 11.92 -19.57 -15.89
C ALA A 250 12.67 -20.60 -15.03
N SER A 251 13.78 -20.20 -14.44
CA SER A 251 14.61 -21.03 -13.57
C SER A 251 14.98 -20.28 -12.28
N ARG A 252 15.39 -21.02 -11.26
CA ARG A 252 15.91 -20.43 -10.01
C ARG A 252 17.42 -20.05 -10.10
N GLY A 253 17.96 -19.93 -11.31
CA GLY A 253 19.33 -19.47 -11.55
C GLY A 253 19.51 -17.99 -11.20
N GLY A 254 20.76 -17.52 -11.16
CA GLY A 254 21.08 -16.12 -10.91
C GLY A 254 20.81 -15.63 -9.49
N TRP A 255 20.32 -16.47 -8.57
CA TRP A 255 20.16 -16.15 -7.16
C TRP A 255 21.52 -15.87 -6.50
N ASN A 256 21.67 -14.66 -5.96
CA ASN A 256 22.94 -14.20 -5.42
C ASN A 256 22.72 -13.40 -4.13
N PRO A 257 22.47 -14.08 -2.99
CA PRO A 257 22.19 -13.41 -1.73
C PRO A 257 23.43 -12.68 -1.21
N ARG A 258 23.34 -11.37 -1.15
CA ARG A 258 24.39 -10.49 -0.61
C ARG A 258 23.95 -9.90 0.73
N PRO A 259 24.89 -9.66 1.66
CA PRO A 259 24.57 -8.93 2.89
C PRO A 259 24.11 -7.51 2.56
N CYS A 260 23.59 -6.83 3.57
CA CYS A 260 23.32 -5.40 3.45
C CYS A 260 24.65 -4.68 3.16
N ASP A 261 24.71 -4.07 1.99
CA ASP A 261 25.87 -3.29 1.55
C ASP A 261 25.38 -2.09 0.72
N ILE A 262 25.98 -0.94 0.96
CA ILE A 262 25.66 0.32 0.29
C ILE A 262 26.92 0.80 -0.42
N ALA A 263 26.85 0.96 -1.74
CA ALA A 263 27.94 1.55 -2.50
C ALA A 263 28.17 3.01 -2.06
N PRO A 264 29.39 3.54 -2.14
CA PRO A 264 29.67 4.93 -1.86
C PRO A 264 28.73 5.86 -2.62
N PRO A 265 28.21 6.92 -2.00
CA PRO A 265 27.31 7.86 -2.67
C PRO A 265 28.03 8.59 -3.81
N LEU A 266 27.28 8.86 -4.87
CA LEU A 266 27.75 9.71 -5.94
C LEU A 266 28.10 11.11 -5.43
N ARG A 267 29.07 11.75 -6.05
CA ARG A 267 29.32 13.17 -5.76
C ARG A 267 28.14 14.01 -6.25
N ALA A 268 27.74 14.98 -5.46
CA ALA A 268 26.79 15.98 -5.91
C ALA A 268 27.33 16.66 -7.19
N PRO A 269 26.49 16.88 -8.21
CA PRO A 269 26.92 17.67 -9.36
C PRO A 269 27.40 19.04 -8.86
N ALA A 270 28.47 19.54 -9.48
CA ALA A 270 28.91 20.90 -9.22
C ALA A 270 27.72 21.85 -9.44
N PRO A 271 27.58 22.90 -8.60
CA PRO A 271 26.53 23.89 -8.83
C PRO A 271 26.68 24.42 -10.27
N THR A 272 25.57 24.39 -11.01
CA THR A 272 25.54 24.96 -12.36
C THR A 272 26.00 26.42 -12.23
N PRO A 273 26.99 26.87 -13.02
CA PRO A 273 27.36 28.27 -13.02
C PRO A 273 26.11 29.12 -13.19
N ALA A 274 25.98 30.17 -12.41
CA ALA A 274 24.85 31.08 -12.54
C ALA A 274 24.72 31.47 -14.01
N ASP A 275 23.53 31.36 -14.56
CA ASP A 275 23.26 31.70 -15.96
C ASP A 275 23.74 33.13 -16.22
N PRO A 276 24.78 33.34 -17.05
CA PRO A 276 25.30 34.69 -17.29
C PRO A 276 24.26 35.60 -17.94
N PHE A 277 23.17 35.05 -18.47
CA PHE A 277 22.06 35.76 -19.09
C PHE A 277 20.94 36.12 -18.11
N ALA A 278 20.88 35.47 -16.93
CA ALA A 278 19.86 35.77 -15.92
C ALA A 278 20.00 37.22 -15.37
N ALA A 279 21.22 37.74 -15.32
CA ALA A 279 21.51 39.13 -14.90
C ALA A 279 21.08 40.18 -15.93
N ALA A 280 20.88 39.80 -17.20
CA ALA A 280 20.44 40.73 -18.26
C ALA A 280 18.93 40.94 -18.29
N ALA A 281 18.15 39.99 -17.77
CA ALA A 281 16.69 40.05 -17.75
C ALA A 281 16.10 40.94 -16.61
N SER A 282 16.91 41.37 -15.68
CA SER A 282 16.50 42.20 -14.52
C SER A 282 16.90 43.67 -14.60
N ARG A 283 17.28 44.17 -15.78
CA ARG A 283 17.45 45.64 -15.99
C ARG A 283 16.16 46.24 -16.51
N PRO A 284 15.61 47.26 -15.80
CA PRO A 284 14.37 47.93 -16.17
C PRO A 284 14.52 48.75 -17.47
#